data_d58acaadbd4b19e4c77dffbfc568bdc2
#
_entry.id   d58acaadbd4b19e4c77dffbfc568bdc2
#
_cell.length_a   1.000
_cell.length_b   1.000
_cell.length_c   1.000
_cell.angle_alpha   90.00
_cell.angle_beta   90.00
_cell.angle_gamma   90.00
#
_symmetry.space_group_name_H-M   'P 1'
#
loop_
_entity.id
_entity.type
_entity.pdbx_description
1 polymer ?
#
loop_
_entity_poly.entity_id
_entity_poly.type
_entity_poly.pdbx_seq_one_letter_code
_entity_poly.pdbx_strand_id
1 'polypeptide(L)'
;MDIIEQARELGRQIQKDDRYLKVQIAQQNSDNDKELQALIGEFNLKRMNINTEAQKEDRSEEKLQKLNQELRACYASIMKNENMAAYNMARQELDAILNRVNAIIMQSAQGEDPDTTDYQESCGGNCASCGGCH
;
A
#
# COMPACT_ATOMS: atom_id res chain seq x y z
N MET A 1 29.47 -12.72 -11.52
CA MET A 1 28.19 -12.89 -10.76
C MET A 1 27.07 -13.04 -11.76
N ASP A 2 26.31 -14.13 -11.66
CA ASP A 2 25.20 -14.30 -12.59
C ASP A 2 24.02 -13.40 -12.21
N ILE A 3 23.04 -13.31 -13.08
CA ILE A 3 21.89 -12.42 -12.91
C ILE A 3 21.12 -12.71 -11.61
N ILE A 4 20.94 -13.98 -11.28
CA ILE A 4 20.20 -14.35 -10.07
C ILE A 4 20.99 -13.95 -8.83
N GLU A 5 22.30 -14.16 -8.84
CA GLU A 5 23.13 -13.75 -7.72
C GLU A 5 23.14 -12.24 -7.54
N GLN A 6 23.13 -11.49 -8.64
CA GLN A 6 23.00 -10.02 -8.58
C GLN A 6 21.66 -9.61 -7.98
N ALA A 7 20.59 -10.31 -8.33
CA ALA A 7 19.26 -10.03 -7.75
C ALA A 7 19.25 -10.30 -6.25
N ARG A 8 19.91 -11.37 -5.80
CA ARG A 8 20.02 -11.69 -4.37
C ARG A 8 20.81 -10.63 -3.63
N GLU A 9 21.89 -10.14 -4.24
CA GLU A 9 22.69 -9.06 -3.64
C GLU A 9 21.85 -7.78 -3.52
N LEU A 10 21.07 -7.46 -4.55
CA LEU A 10 20.15 -6.32 -4.48
C LEU A 10 19.16 -6.49 -3.33
N GLY A 11 18.63 -7.71 -3.16
CA GLY A 11 17.74 -8.00 -2.03
C GLY A 11 18.39 -7.75 -0.69
N ARG A 12 19.65 -8.18 -0.54
CA ARG A 12 20.40 -7.94 0.70
C ARG A 12 20.59 -6.44 0.95
N GLN A 13 20.87 -5.67 -0.09
CA GLN A 13 21.01 -4.22 0.02
C GLN A 13 19.71 -3.54 0.39
N ILE A 14 18.58 -3.99 -0.15
CA ILE A 14 17.25 -3.48 0.20
C ILE A 14 17.02 -3.65 1.71
N GLN A 15 17.34 -4.80 2.27
CA GLN A 15 17.14 -5.08 3.69
C GLN A 15 18.08 -4.30 4.61
N LYS A 16 19.11 -3.68 4.07
CA LYS A 16 20.01 -2.78 4.81
C LYS A 16 19.67 -1.31 4.59
N ASP A 17 18.78 -1.01 3.68
CA ASP A 17 18.40 0.36 3.33
C ASP A 17 17.57 0.99 4.46
N ASP A 18 17.82 2.28 4.72
CA ASP A 18 17.11 3.01 5.77
C ASP A 18 15.60 3.01 5.55
N ARG A 19 15.15 3.03 4.30
CA ARG A 19 13.71 3.00 3.98
C ARG A 19 13.06 1.69 4.41
N TYR A 20 13.74 0.58 4.21
CA TYR A 20 13.29 -0.72 4.69
C TYR A 20 13.22 -0.74 6.23
N LEU A 21 14.29 -0.27 6.88
CA LEU A 21 14.37 -0.27 8.34
C LEU A 21 13.30 0.61 8.97
N LYS A 22 12.99 1.76 8.35
CA LYS A 22 11.90 2.63 8.80
C LYS A 22 10.55 1.92 8.75
N VAL A 23 10.28 1.16 7.69
CA VAL A 23 9.04 0.40 7.58
C VAL A 23 8.95 -0.63 8.72
N GLN A 24 10.07 -1.31 9.01
CA GLN A 24 10.08 -2.31 10.08
C GLN A 24 9.79 -1.68 11.44
N ILE A 25 10.39 -0.54 11.73
CA ILE A 25 10.16 0.19 13.00
C ILE A 25 8.71 0.67 13.06
N ALA A 26 8.20 1.26 11.99
CA ALA A 26 6.83 1.76 11.94
C ALA A 26 5.82 0.62 12.08
N GLN A 27 6.10 -0.53 11.50
CA GLN A 27 5.26 -1.73 11.64
C GLN A 27 5.19 -2.17 13.10
N GLN A 28 6.35 -2.22 13.76
CA GLN A 28 6.42 -2.58 15.18
C GLN A 28 5.62 -1.62 16.04
N ASN A 29 5.78 -0.31 15.79
CA ASN A 29 5.06 0.69 16.55
C ASN A 29 3.55 0.57 16.36
N SER A 30 3.12 0.27 15.12
CA SER A 30 1.70 0.06 14.82
C SER A 30 1.17 -1.19 15.51
N ASP A 31 1.92 -2.28 15.48
CA ASP A 31 1.53 -3.53 16.11
C ASP A 31 1.37 -3.40 17.62
N ASN A 32 2.16 -2.52 18.22
CA ASN A 32 2.14 -2.29 19.68
C ASN A 32 1.16 -1.19 20.09
N ASP A 33 0.55 -0.50 19.15
CA ASP A 33 -0.44 0.55 19.43
C ASP A 33 -1.81 -0.09 19.63
N LYS A 34 -2.21 -0.25 20.89
CA LYS A 34 -3.45 -0.93 21.24
C LYS A 34 -4.69 -0.21 20.70
N GLU A 35 -4.68 1.11 20.71
CA GLU A 35 -5.78 1.91 20.16
C GLU A 35 -5.93 1.67 18.67
N LEU A 36 -4.81 1.69 17.94
CA LEU A 36 -4.83 1.42 16.51
C LEU A 36 -5.31 0.00 16.21
N GLN A 37 -4.84 -0.99 16.96
CA GLN A 37 -5.24 -2.37 16.75
C GLN A 37 -6.73 -2.56 17.03
N ALA A 38 -7.27 -1.87 18.02
CA ALA A 38 -8.70 -1.89 18.30
C ALA A 38 -9.50 -1.28 17.15
N LEU A 39 -9.03 -0.17 16.59
CA LEU A 39 -9.68 0.46 15.43
C LEU A 39 -9.66 -0.45 14.21
N ILE A 40 -8.56 -1.13 13.97
CA ILE A 40 -8.44 -2.07 12.84
C ILE A 40 -9.41 -3.24 13.02
N GLY A 41 -9.50 -3.78 14.23
CA GLY A 41 -10.45 -4.84 14.55
C GLY A 41 -11.89 -4.40 14.33
N GLU A 42 -12.22 -3.20 14.77
CA GLU A 42 -13.54 -2.61 14.56
C GLU A 42 -13.85 -2.42 13.08
N PHE A 43 -12.89 -1.93 12.32
CA PHE A 43 -13.02 -1.77 10.86
C PHE A 43 -13.33 -3.11 10.19
N ASN A 44 -12.58 -4.16 10.54
CA ASN A 44 -12.78 -5.48 9.96
C ASN A 44 -14.14 -6.05 10.32
N LEU A 45 -14.59 -5.85 11.56
CA LEU A 45 -15.90 -6.30 12.01
C LEU A 45 -17.02 -5.61 11.23
N LYS A 46 -16.90 -4.30 11.02
CA LYS A 46 -17.88 -3.53 10.25
C LYS A 46 -17.94 -3.99 8.80
N ARG A 47 -16.78 -4.30 8.21
CA ARG A 47 -16.74 -4.86 6.85
C ARG A 47 -17.48 -6.18 6.76
N MET A 48 -17.26 -7.05 7.74
CA MET A 48 -17.95 -8.35 7.80
C MET A 48 -19.46 -8.15 7.94
N ASN A 49 -19.87 -7.21 8.77
CA ASN A 49 -21.28 -6.93 8.97
C ASN A 49 -21.95 -6.40 7.68
N ILE A 50 -21.24 -5.57 6.93
CA ILE A 50 -21.72 -5.08 5.63
C ILE A 50 -21.90 -6.23 4.66
N ASN A 51 -20.90 -7.11 4.56
CA ASN A 51 -20.96 -8.28 3.68
C ASN A 51 -22.11 -9.20 4.06
N THR A 52 -22.32 -9.41 5.35
CA THR A 52 -23.41 -10.27 5.85
C THR A 52 -24.77 -9.68 5.48
N GLU A 53 -24.97 -8.37 5.71
CA GLU A 53 -26.24 -7.71 5.39
C GLU A 53 -26.50 -7.71 3.88
N ALA A 54 -25.46 -7.44 3.08
CA ALA A 54 -25.57 -7.36 1.63
C ALA A 54 -25.97 -8.70 0.99
N GLN A 55 -25.65 -9.81 1.65
CA GLN A 55 -25.96 -11.16 1.13
C GLN A 55 -27.37 -11.63 1.51
N LYS A 56 -28.08 -10.92 2.36
CA LYS A 56 -29.44 -11.28 2.74
C LYS A 56 -30.42 -10.94 1.62
N GLU A 57 -31.43 -11.78 1.44
CA GLU A 57 -32.51 -11.53 0.48
C GLU A 57 -33.33 -10.30 0.92
N ASP A 58 -33.55 -10.18 2.22
CA ASP A 58 -34.32 -9.10 2.83
C ASP A 58 -33.41 -7.99 3.35
N ARG A 59 -32.29 -7.76 2.68
CA ARG A 59 -31.32 -6.75 3.13
C ARG A 59 -31.97 -5.39 3.26
N SER A 60 -31.54 -4.66 4.28
CA SER A 60 -32.00 -3.29 4.54
C SER A 60 -30.99 -2.30 3.94
N GLU A 61 -31.43 -1.52 2.97
CA GLU A 61 -30.58 -0.48 2.38
C GLU A 61 -30.24 0.59 3.41
N GLU A 62 -31.18 0.91 4.31
CA GLU A 62 -30.96 1.86 5.39
C GLU A 62 -29.85 1.38 6.34
N LYS A 63 -29.88 0.10 6.70
CA LYS A 63 -28.87 -0.50 7.55
C LYS A 63 -27.52 -0.52 6.87
N LEU A 64 -27.47 -0.83 5.57
CA LEU A 64 -26.24 -0.80 4.78
C LEU A 64 -25.64 0.60 4.74
N GLN A 65 -26.47 1.63 4.55
CA GLN A 65 -26.00 3.02 4.56
C GLN A 65 -25.35 3.38 5.89
N LYS A 66 -26.02 3.01 6.99
CA LYS A 66 -25.51 3.28 8.32
C LYS A 66 -24.17 2.58 8.56
N LEU A 67 -24.10 1.30 8.18
CA LEU A 67 -22.85 0.53 8.33
C LEU A 67 -21.72 1.12 7.51
N ASN A 68 -22.02 1.59 6.29
CA ASN A 68 -21.02 2.23 5.44
C ASN A 68 -20.53 3.55 6.04
N GLN A 69 -21.41 4.33 6.63
CA GLN A 69 -21.03 5.57 7.31
C GLN A 69 -20.12 5.29 8.50
N GLU A 70 -20.45 4.27 9.29
CA GLU A 70 -19.64 3.86 10.42
C GLU A 70 -18.27 3.35 9.97
N LEU A 71 -18.24 2.61 8.85
CA LEU A 71 -17.00 2.11 8.28
C LEU A 71 -16.08 3.26 7.87
N ARG A 72 -16.63 4.26 7.20
CA ARG A 72 -15.86 5.44 6.77
C ARG A 72 -15.32 6.22 7.95
N ALA A 73 -16.12 6.39 9.00
CA ALA A 73 -15.68 7.09 10.20
C ALA A 73 -14.55 6.34 10.89
N CYS A 74 -14.66 5.01 10.96
CA CYS A 74 -13.62 4.17 11.52
C CYS A 74 -12.33 4.27 10.71
N TYR A 75 -12.44 4.22 9.39
CA TYR A 75 -11.29 4.38 8.48
C TYR A 75 -10.61 5.73 8.69
N ALA A 76 -11.39 6.80 8.81
CA ALA A 76 -10.84 8.14 9.05
C ALA A 76 -10.06 8.18 10.37
N SER A 77 -10.57 7.53 11.41
CA SER A 77 -9.86 7.45 12.70
C SER A 77 -8.54 6.69 12.58
N ILE A 78 -8.55 5.58 11.83
CA ILE A 78 -7.32 4.82 11.56
C ILE A 78 -6.30 5.71 10.86
N MET A 79 -6.71 6.44 9.83
CA MET A 79 -5.81 7.26 9.04
C MET A 79 -5.27 8.48 9.81
N LYS A 80 -5.95 8.90 10.87
CA LYS A 80 -5.48 9.98 11.75
C LYS A 80 -4.52 9.48 12.81
N ASN A 81 -4.44 8.18 13.04
CA ASN A 81 -3.53 7.62 14.02
C ASN A 81 -2.08 7.90 13.62
N GLU A 82 -1.27 8.39 14.56
CA GLU A 82 0.11 8.79 14.28
C GLU A 82 0.97 7.63 13.82
N ASN A 83 0.82 6.46 14.42
CA ASN A 83 1.60 5.29 14.05
C ASN A 83 1.20 4.77 12.67
N MET A 84 -0.09 4.83 12.34
CA MET A 84 -0.56 4.46 11.01
C MET A 84 -0.04 5.42 9.95
N ALA A 85 -0.07 6.72 10.24
CA ALA A 85 0.46 7.74 9.33
C ALA A 85 1.95 7.54 9.09
N ALA A 86 2.71 7.25 10.15
CA ALA A 86 4.15 7.01 10.03
C ALA A 86 4.43 5.76 9.20
N TYR A 87 3.66 4.70 9.41
CA TYR A 87 3.79 3.47 8.63
C TYR A 87 3.50 3.73 7.14
N ASN A 88 2.41 4.45 6.85
CA ASN A 88 2.04 4.76 5.47
C ASN A 88 3.11 5.59 4.77
N MET A 89 3.69 6.59 5.44
CA MET A 89 4.78 7.39 4.88
C MET A 89 6.02 6.55 4.61
N ALA A 90 6.41 5.73 5.57
CA ALA A 90 7.58 4.87 5.43
C ALA A 90 7.38 3.89 4.28
N ARG A 91 6.18 3.33 4.16
CA ARG A 91 5.83 2.40 3.10
C ARG A 91 5.88 3.07 1.73
N GLN A 92 5.38 4.29 1.62
CA GLN A 92 5.43 5.05 0.37
C GLN A 92 6.87 5.30 -0.08
N GLU A 93 7.75 5.66 0.85
CA GLU A 93 9.16 5.88 0.54
C GLU A 93 9.83 4.61 0.03
N LEU A 94 9.56 3.47 0.67
CA LEU A 94 10.10 2.19 0.23
C LEU A 94 9.54 1.79 -1.13
N ASP A 95 8.22 1.92 -1.31
CA ASP A 95 7.58 1.57 -2.58
C ASP A 95 8.10 2.42 -3.73
N ALA A 96 8.41 3.69 -3.49
CA ALA A 96 8.96 4.57 -4.51
C ALA A 96 10.30 4.04 -5.04
N ILE A 97 11.19 3.61 -4.15
CA ILE A 97 12.48 3.07 -4.59
C ILE A 97 12.31 1.70 -5.27
N LEU A 98 11.38 0.87 -4.78
CA LEU A 98 11.12 -0.41 -5.40
C LEU A 98 10.51 -0.25 -6.79
N ASN A 99 9.67 0.75 -7.00
CA ASN A 99 9.11 1.04 -8.32
C ASN A 99 10.22 1.40 -9.31
N ARG A 100 11.21 2.17 -8.88
CA ARG A 100 12.37 2.51 -9.71
C ARG A 100 13.19 1.26 -10.06
N VAL A 101 13.46 0.43 -9.07
CA VAL A 101 14.21 -0.81 -9.26
C VAL A 101 13.50 -1.70 -10.27
N ASN A 102 12.20 -1.92 -10.08
CA ASN A 102 11.41 -2.76 -10.97
C ASN A 102 11.37 -2.20 -12.39
N ALA A 103 11.22 -0.88 -12.52
CA ALA A 103 11.18 -0.24 -13.83
C ALA A 103 12.50 -0.44 -14.57
N ILE A 104 13.63 -0.26 -13.89
CA ILE A 104 14.95 -0.46 -14.48
C ILE A 104 15.10 -1.90 -14.97
N ILE A 105 14.71 -2.86 -14.15
CA ILE A 105 14.79 -4.28 -14.53
C ILE A 105 13.93 -4.57 -15.75
N MET A 106 12.66 -4.17 -15.72
CA MET A 106 11.73 -4.49 -16.78
C MET A 106 12.05 -3.78 -18.08
N GLN A 107 12.44 -2.52 -18.02
CA GLN A 107 12.79 -1.74 -19.21
C GLN A 107 14.09 -2.23 -19.83
N SER A 108 15.06 -2.67 -19.01
CA SER A 108 16.27 -3.29 -19.50
C SER A 108 15.96 -4.56 -20.29
N ALA A 109 15.00 -5.34 -19.81
CA ALA A 109 14.56 -6.55 -20.52
C ALA A 109 13.91 -6.24 -21.86
N GLN A 110 13.39 -5.01 -22.03
CA GLN A 110 12.81 -4.55 -23.30
C GLN A 110 13.81 -3.90 -24.22
N GLY A 111 15.08 -3.83 -23.80
CA GLY A 111 16.14 -3.27 -24.63
C GLY A 111 16.48 -1.81 -24.36
N GLU A 112 15.87 -1.21 -23.33
CA GLU A 112 16.21 0.17 -22.94
C GLU A 112 17.61 0.21 -22.32
N ASP A 113 18.24 1.39 -22.36
CA ASP A 113 19.56 1.60 -21.80
C ASP A 113 19.49 1.52 -20.27
N PRO A 114 20.11 0.51 -19.64
CA PRO A 114 20.05 0.36 -18.17
C PRO A 114 20.62 1.54 -17.40
N ASP A 115 21.54 2.29 -18.00
CA ASP A 115 22.21 3.40 -17.32
C ASP A 115 21.35 4.65 -17.26
N THR A 116 20.33 4.77 -18.10
CA THR A 116 19.52 5.96 -18.21
C THR A 116 18.04 5.72 -17.95
N THR A 117 17.57 4.48 -18.08
CA THR A 117 16.14 4.18 -17.90
C THR A 117 15.73 4.24 -16.43
N ASP A 118 14.49 4.64 -16.19
CA ASP A 118 13.98 4.78 -14.84
C ASP A 118 12.47 4.70 -14.83
N TYR A 119 11.91 4.68 -13.63
CA TYR A 119 10.47 4.72 -13.43
C TYR A 119 9.89 6.03 -13.93
N GLN A 120 8.77 5.94 -14.65
CA GLN A 120 8.02 7.10 -15.07
C GLN A 120 6.61 7.01 -14.49
N GLU A 121 6.20 8.04 -13.79
CA GLU A 121 4.84 8.10 -13.31
C GLU A 121 3.89 8.15 -14.51
N SER A 122 2.96 7.23 -14.55
CA SER A 122 1.89 7.29 -15.53
C SER A 122 0.98 8.46 -15.15
N CYS A 123 0.35 9.05 -16.13
CA CYS A 123 -0.48 10.24 -15.98
C CYS A 123 -1.51 10.09 -14.87
N GLY A 124 -1.14 10.42 -13.65
CA GLY A 124 -2.01 10.30 -12.50
C GLY A 124 -2.41 8.87 -12.19
N GLY A 125 -1.70 7.90 -12.75
CA GLY A 125 -2.05 6.50 -12.58
C GLY A 125 -3.36 6.12 -13.26
N ASN A 126 -3.91 7.00 -14.04
CA ASN A 126 -5.20 6.80 -14.66
C ASN A 126 -5.12 7.05 -16.15
N CYS A 127 -4.71 6.05 -16.87
CA CYS A 127 -4.56 6.13 -18.32
C CYS A 127 -5.87 6.36 -19.05
N ALA A 128 -6.98 5.98 -18.44
CA ALA A 128 -8.30 6.19 -19.04
C ALA A 128 -8.67 7.67 -19.09
N SER A 129 -8.29 8.43 -18.05
CA SER A 129 -8.55 9.86 -18.02
C SER A 129 -7.45 10.63 -18.70
N CYS A 130 -6.34 10.00 -18.95
CA CYS A 130 -5.18 10.64 -19.53
C CYS A 130 -4.95 10.11 -20.92
N GLY A 131 -5.80 10.55 -21.84
CA GLY A 131 -5.72 10.12 -23.23
C GLY A 131 -4.33 10.32 -23.83
N GLY A 132 -3.55 11.23 -23.27
CA GLY A 132 -2.18 11.45 -23.71
C GLY A 132 -1.18 10.46 -23.14
N CYS A 133 -1.60 9.55 -22.33
CA CYS A 133 -0.72 8.55 -21.74
C CYS A 133 -0.39 7.40 -22.66
N HIS A 134 -0.76 7.50 -23.87
CA HIS A 134 -0.58 6.41 -24.82
C HIS A 134 0.69 6.52 -25.57
#